data_a33bb90b3f07bab695d6204cff4dfe38
#
_entry.id   a33bb90b3f07bab695d6204cff4dfe38
#
_cell.length_a   1.000
_cell.length_b   1.000
_cell.length_c   1.000
_cell.angle_alpha   90.00
_cell.angle_beta   90.00
_cell.angle_gamma   90.00
#
_symmetry.space_group_name_H-M   'P 1'
#
loop_
_entity.id
_entity.type
_entity.pdbx_description
1 polymer ?
#
loop_
_entity_poly.entity_id
_entity_poly.type
_entity_poly.pdbx_seq_one_letter_code
_entity_poly.pdbx_strand_id
1 'polypeptide(L)'
;IIGDHHYGMLASAATKLDNDDWDIKIATKVLIDAVDRLLVRVGDCETAILLNVGDFFHADSSKNETTAGTRVDVDTRIGKTFKLAGRLFQMLIDKMLTVHKNVIVVNVRGNHDSDMACHLSSCLEILYQKEPRVNVLENYSKFLHYEWGNNMWVYHHGDRIKPEQILQTVIKNLDNEWSSHKNR
;
A
#
# COMPACT_ATOMS: atom_id res chain seq x y z
N ILE A 1 -2.68 -3.50 -7.85
CA ILE A 1 -3.03 -2.34 -6.98
C ILE A 1 -3.85 -2.88 -5.82
N ILE A 2 -3.49 -2.44 -4.60
CA ILE A 2 -4.21 -2.69 -3.35
C ILE A 2 -4.74 -1.32 -2.89
N GLY A 3 -5.99 -1.24 -2.46
CA GLY A 3 -6.56 -0.03 -1.87
C GLY A 3 -7.54 -0.39 -0.77
N ASP A 4 -7.56 0.41 0.29
CA ASP A 4 -8.52 0.29 1.39
C ASP A 4 -8.68 -1.15 1.92
N HIS A 5 -7.54 -1.85 2.08
CA HIS A 5 -7.55 -3.25 2.50
C HIS A 5 -7.94 -3.41 3.96
N HIS A 6 -7.73 -2.38 4.76
CA HIS A 6 -8.07 -2.34 6.19
C HIS A 6 -7.62 -3.58 6.97
N TYR A 7 -6.35 -3.97 6.75
CA TYR A 7 -5.74 -5.12 7.41
C TYR A 7 -5.76 -4.98 8.93
N GLY A 8 -6.35 -5.94 9.59
CA GLY A 8 -6.60 -5.91 11.04
C GLY A 8 -7.97 -5.38 11.43
N MET A 9 -8.85 -5.03 10.50
CA MET A 9 -10.24 -4.74 10.80
C MET A 9 -10.94 -6.00 11.29
N LEU A 10 -11.85 -5.83 12.26
CA LEU A 10 -12.81 -6.84 12.69
C LEU A 10 -14.21 -6.39 12.30
N ALA A 11 -14.90 -7.19 11.49
CA ALA A 11 -16.31 -7.01 11.21
C ALA A 11 -17.02 -8.36 11.27
N SER A 12 -18.27 -8.38 11.71
CA SER A 12 -19.09 -9.57 11.79
C SER A 12 -20.42 -9.39 11.05
N ALA A 13 -20.74 -10.32 10.21
CA ALA A 13 -22.03 -10.40 9.50
C ALA A 13 -23.24 -10.40 10.47
N ALA A 14 -23.06 -10.91 11.69
CA ALA A 14 -24.12 -10.93 12.70
C ALA A 14 -24.53 -9.55 13.20
N THR A 15 -23.71 -8.52 12.98
CA THR A 15 -23.96 -7.15 13.48
C THR A 15 -24.47 -6.18 12.42
N LYS A 16 -24.48 -6.57 11.14
CA LYS A 16 -24.91 -5.70 10.02
C LYS A 16 -25.65 -6.54 8.97
N LEU A 17 -26.72 -5.97 8.44
CA LEU A 17 -27.66 -6.60 7.49
C LEU A 17 -26.95 -6.84 6.19
N ASP A 18 -26.13 -7.07 5.63
CA ASP A 18 -25.54 -7.30 4.29
C ASP A 18 -24.00 -7.34 4.24
N ASN A 19 -23.34 -7.58 5.36
CA ASN A 19 -21.87 -7.68 5.36
C ASN A 19 -21.41 -9.08 5.72
N ASP A 20 -20.37 -9.50 5.01
CA ASP A 20 -19.61 -10.70 5.36
C ASP A 20 -18.71 -10.46 6.57
N ASP A 21 -18.29 -11.54 7.21
CA ASP A 21 -17.25 -11.49 8.23
C ASP A 21 -15.94 -10.95 7.62
N TRP A 22 -15.20 -10.15 8.40
CA TRP A 22 -13.87 -9.70 8.04
C TRP A 22 -12.93 -9.77 9.24
N ASP A 23 -11.86 -10.49 9.08
CA ASP A 23 -10.76 -10.64 10.03
C ASP A 23 -9.41 -10.70 9.30
N ILE A 24 -8.33 -10.78 10.06
CA ILE A 24 -6.98 -10.83 9.50
C ILE A 24 -6.72 -12.07 8.63
N LYS A 25 -7.39 -13.21 8.89
CA LYS A 25 -7.22 -14.43 8.11
C LYS A 25 -7.91 -14.31 6.76
N ILE A 26 -9.14 -13.79 6.77
CA ILE A 26 -9.91 -13.51 5.55
C ILE A 26 -9.18 -12.47 4.71
N ALA A 27 -8.77 -11.35 5.30
CA ALA A 27 -8.00 -10.30 4.63
C ALA A 27 -6.71 -10.84 3.99
N THR A 28 -5.96 -11.66 4.72
CA THR A 28 -4.74 -12.32 4.20
C THR A 28 -5.05 -13.20 3.00
N LYS A 29 -6.06 -14.06 3.12
CA LYS A 29 -6.44 -14.98 2.05
C LYS A 29 -6.90 -14.26 0.79
N VAL A 30 -7.78 -13.27 0.94
CA VAL A 30 -8.31 -12.47 -0.18
C VAL A 30 -7.17 -11.81 -0.96
N LEU A 31 -6.21 -11.22 -0.26
CA LEU A 31 -5.09 -10.55 -0.92
C LEU A 31 -4.15 -11.51 -1.64
N ILE A 32 -3.82 -12.65 -1.01
CA ILE A 32 -2.99 -13.69 -1.65
C ILE A 32 -3.69 -14.23 -2.90
N ASP A 33 -4.96 -14.61 -2.79
CA ASP A 33 -5.73 -15.16 -3.91
C ASP A 33 -5.84 -14.15 -5.06
N ALA A 34 -6.00 -12.86 -4.74
CA ALA A 34 -6.05 -11.80 -5.75
C ALA A 34 -4.71 -11.64 -6.48
N VAL A 35 -3.59 -11.62 -5.76
CA VAL A 35 -2.25 -11.51 -6.36
C VAL A 35 -1.94 -12.74 -7.18
N ASP A 36 -2.24 -13.95 -6.70
CA ASP A 36 -2.01 -15.19 -7.46
C ASP A 36 -2.77 -15.19 -8.80
N ARG A 37 -4.02 -14.74 -8.80
CA ARG A 37 -4.81 -14.59 -10.05
C ARG A 37 -4.24 -13.53 -10.99
N LEU A 38 -3.71 -12.43 -10.46
CA LEU A 38 -3.09 -11.38 -11.27
C LEU A 38 -1.79 -11.87 -11.89
N LEU A 39 -0.92 -12.55 -11.15
CA LEU A 39 0.34 -13.09 -11.66
C LEU A 39 0.15 -14.07 -12.82
N VAL A 40 -0.91 -14.89 -12.77
CA VAL A 40 -1.26 -15.80 -13.88
C VAL A 40 -1.69 -15.03 -15.15
N ARG A 41 -2.29 -13.84 -15.00
CA ARG A 41 -2.87 -13.07 -16.12
C ARG A 41 -1.88 -12.11 -16.79
N VAL A 42 -0.94 -11.56 -16.01
CA VAL A 42 -0.08 -10.45 -16.47
C VAL A 42 1.01 -10.92 -17.43
N GLY A 43 1.41 -12.20 -17.38
CA GLY A 43 2.48 -12.73 -18.24
C GLY A 43 3.86 -12.18 -17.87
N ASP A 44 4.81 -12.34 -18.79
CA ASP A 44 6.22 -12.01 -18.59
C ASP A 44 6.46 -10.49 -18.77
N CYS A 45 6.33 -9.72 -17.69
CA CYS A 45 6.79 -8.34 -17.62
C CYS A 45 8.14 -8.27 -16.91
N GLU A 46 9.05 -7.43 -17.38
CA GLU A 46 10.37 -7.28 -16.77
C GLU A 46 10.27 -6.69 -15.35
N THR A 47 9.41 -5.67 -15.18
CA THR A 47 9.23 -4.97 -13.91
C THR A 47 7.76 -4.98 -13.50
N ALA A 48 7.51 -5.31 -12.26
CA ALA A 48 6.19 -5.24 -11.65
C ALA A 48 6.14 -4.19 -10.54
N ILE A 49 4.99 -3.55 -10.36
CA ILE A 49 4.76 -2.59 -9.28
C ILE A 49 3.75 -3.18 -8.31
N LEU A 50 4.17 -3.40 -7.06
CA LEU A 50 3.29 -3.67 -5.94
C LEU A 50 2.84 -2.33 -5.36
N LEU A 51 1.65 -1.90 -5.75
CA LEU A 51 1.09 -0.60 -5.36
C LEU A 51 0.02 -0.78 -4.30
N ASN A 52 0.26 -0.24 -3.10
CA ASN A 52 -0.77 0.05 -2.11
C ASN A 52 -1.09 1.56 -2.14
N VAL A 53 -2.35 1.90 -2.36
CA VAL A 53 -2.81 3.30 -2.48
C VAL A 53 -3.35 3.88 -1.16
N GLY A 54 -2.95 3.30 -0.04
CA GLY A 54 -3.29 3.78 1.31
C GLY A 54 -4.37 2.94 2.00
N ASP A 55 -4.53 3.21 3.29
CA ASP A 55 -5.44 2.50 4.19
C ASP A 55 -5.26 0.97 4.15
N PHE A 56 -3.98 0.54 4.04
CA PHE A 56 -3.66 -0.88 4.17
C PHE A 56 -3.96 -1.37 5.58
N PHE A 57 -3.54 -0.65 6.61
CA PHE A 57 -3.89 -0.96 8.00
C PHE A 57 -5.19 -0.27 8.40
N HIS A 58 -5.98 -0.94 9.24
CA HIS A 58 -7.21 -0.39 9.76
C HIS A 58 -7.02 0.63 10.89
N ALA A 59 -5.96 0.47 11.68
CA ALA A 59 -5.59 1.35 12.78
C ALA A 59 -4.11 1.74 12.72
N ASP A 60 -3.79 2.94 13.20
CA ASP A 60 -2.46 3.54 13.20
C ASP A 60 -1.76 3.49 14.57
N SER A 61 -2.47 3.14 15.63
CA SER A 61 -1.96 3.20 16.99
C SER A 61 -2.37 2.01 17.86
N SER A 62 -1.65 1.83 18.96
CA SER A 62 -1.98 0.82 20.00
C SER A 62 -3.29 1.10 20.74
N LYS A 63 -3.90 2.27 20.54
CA LYS A 63 -5.21 2.64 21.08
C LYS A 63 -6.36 2.22 20.17
N ASN A 64 -6.07 1.51 19.07
CA ASN A 64 -7.02 1.15 18.02
C ASN A 64 -7.69 2.39 17.41
N GLU A 65 -6.88 3.36 17.06
CA GLU A 65 -7.30 4.64 16.47
C GLU A 65 -6.66 4.81 15.10
N THR A 66 -7.39 5.46 14.19
CA THR A 66 -6.85 5.95 12.92
C THR A 66 -5.86 7.08 13.16
N THR A 67 -5.15 7.54 12.13
CA THR A 67 -4.25 8.71 12.21
C THR A 67 -4.96 9.96 12.79
N ALA A 68 -6.26 10.11 12.55
CA ALA A 68 -7.05 11.25 13.05
C ALA A 68 -7.61 11.04 14.48
N GLY A 69 -7.33 9.89 15.11
CA GLY A 69 -7.82 9.57 16.46
C GLY A 69 -9.23 8.97 16.49
N THR A 70 -9.79 8.55 15.37
CA THR A 70 -11.08 7.85 15.35
C THR A 70 -10.87 6.41 15.80
N ARG A 71 -11.60 5.97 16.82
CA ARG A 71 -11.58 4.58 17.30
C ARG A 71 -12.20 3.63 16.29
N VAL A 72 -11.59 2.47 16.14
CA VAL A 72 -12.01 1.44 15.20
C VAL A 72 -11.95 0.05 15.84
N ASP A 73 -12.75 -0.88 15.34
CA ASP A 73 -12.76 -2.26 15.80
C ASP A 73 -11.65 -3.06 15.10
N VAL A 74 -10.79 -3.71 15.89
CA VAL A 74 -9.64 -4.46 15.40
C VAL A 74 -9.66 -5.91 15.85
N ASP A 75 -9.21 -6.82 14.98
CA ASP A 75 -9.12 -8.26 15.24
C ASP A 75 -8.05 -8.60 16.29
N THR A 76 -6.92 -7.90 16.27
CA THR A 76 -5.83 -8.21 17.18
C THR A 76 -4.95 -6.99 17.49
N ARG A 77 -3.96 -7.19 18.38
CA ARG A 77 -3.04 -6.14 18.80
C ARG A 77 -2.19 -5.64 17.65
N ILE A 78 -1.95 -4.33 17.58
CA ILE A 78 -1.24 -3.66 16.50
C ILE A 78 0.12 -4.27 16.17
N GLY A 79 0.92 -4.64 17.18
CA GLY A 79 2.22 -5.28 16.93
C GLY A 79 2.12 -6.65 16.25
N LYS A 80 1.04 -7.42 16.51
CA LYS A 80 0.77 -8.67 15.79
C LYS A 80 0.30 -8.38 14.37
N THR A 81 -0.59 -7.42 14.20
CA THR A 81 -1.05 -6.95 12.88
C THR A 81 0.12 -6.52 12.02
N PHE A 82 1.02 -5.68 12.56
CA PHE A 82 2.21 -5.21 11.86
C PHE A 82 3.12 -6.35 11.42
N LYS A 83 3.43 -7.30 12.33
CA LYS A 83 4.24 -8.48 12.02
C LYS A 83 3.64 -9.33 10.90
N LEU A 84 2.31 -9.54 10.94
CA LEU A 84 1.61 -10.33 9.91
C LEU A 84 1.60 -9.58 8.56
N ALA A 85 1.39 -8.27 8.57
CA ALA A 85 1.46 -7.43 7.38
C ALA A 85 2.85 -7.46 6.73
N GLY A 86 3.91 -7.31 7.51
CA GLY A 86 5.29 -7.41 7.00
C GLY A 86 5.57 -8.74 6.32
N ARG A 87 5.13 -9.86 6.94
CA ARG A 87 5.24 -11.19 6.33
C ARG A 87 4.40 -11.35 5.07
N LEU A 88 3.21 -10.76 5.05
CA LEU A 88 2.34 -10.78 3.88
C LEU A 88 2.98 -10.03 2.71
N PHE A 89 3.47 -8.80 2.93
CA PHE A 89 4.19 -8.05 1.89
C PHE A 89 5.43 -8.79 1.41
N GLN A 90 6.23 -9.35 2.34
CA GLN A 90 7.38 -10.17 1.96
C GLN A 90 6.96 -11.32 1.03
N MET A 91 5.94 -12.08 1.40
CA MET A 91 5.45 -13.19 0.59
C MET A 91 4.94 -12.73 -0.79
N LEU A 92 4.26 -11.59 -0.87
CA LEU A 92 3.79 -11.03 -2.15
C LEU A 92 4.96 -10.60 -3.04
N ILE A 93 5.95 -9.91 -2.47
CA ILE A 93 7.16 -9.49 -3.19
C ILE A 93 7.94 -10.71 -3.69
N ASP A 94 8.17 -11.70 -2.82
CA ASP A 94 8.88 -12.93 -3.19
C ASP A 94 8.16 -13.70 -4.31
N LYS A 95 6.81 -13.78 -4.25
CA LYS A 95 6.01 -14.35 -5.34
C LYS A 95 6.18 -13.57 -6.65
N MET A 96 6.14 -12.25 -6.60
CA MET A 96 6.32 -11.40 -7.80
C MET A 96 7.72 -11.59 -8.40
N LEU A 97 8.75 -11.77 -7.58
CA LEU A 97 10.13 -12.04 -8.03
C LEU A 97 10.30 -13.42 -8.70
N THR A 98 9.37 -14.35 -8.55
CA THR A 98 9.38 -15.63 -9.31
C THR A 98 8.96 -15.45 -10.76
N VAL A 99 8.25 -14.37 -11.08
CA VAL A 99 7.70 -14.09 -12.42
C VAL A 99 8.39 -12.91 -13.09
N HIS A 100 8.76 -11.89 -12.30
CA HIS A 100 9.32 -10.64 -12.79
C HIS A 100 10.80 -10.49 -12.38
N LYS A 101 11.59 -9.81 -13.20
CA LYS A 101 13.00 -9.52 -12.86
C LYS A 101 13.11 -8.51 -11.74
N ASN A 102 12.25 -7.48 -11.75
CA ASN A 102 12.29 -6.38 -10.78
C ASN A 102 10.91 -6.15 -10.17
N VAL A 103 10.89 -5.76 -8.90
CA VAL A 103 9.67 -5.37 -8.18
C VAL A 103 9.89 -4.00 -7.55
N ILE A 104 9.00 -3.07 -7.90
CA ILE A 104 8.92 -1.74 -7.27
C ILE A 104 7.79 -1.80 -6.23
N VAL A 105 8.07 -1.41 -5.01
CA VAL A 105 7.06 -1.33 -3.95
C VAL A 105 6.69 0.12 -3.72
N VAL A 106 5.43 0.44 -3.93
CA VAL A 106 4.85 1.77 -3.67
C VAL A 106 3.80 1.61 -2.59
N ASN A 107 4.05 2.18 -1.42
CA ASN A 107 3.17 2.05 -0.26
C ASN A 107 2.73 3.45 0.19
N VAL A 108 1.59 3.91 -0.31
CA VAL A 108 1.05 5.24 -0.02
C VAL A 108 0.46 5.27 1.39
N ARG A 109 0.57 6.40 2.05
CA ARG A 109 -0.02 6.65 3.38
C ARG A 109 -1.49 7.03 3.24
N GLY A 110 -2.35 6.35 3.97
CA GLY A 110 -3.78 6.67 4.05
C GLY A 110 -4.14 7.54 5.26
N ASN A 111 -5.44 7.72 5.48
CA ASN A 111 -5.93 8.42 6.67
C ASN A 111 -6.16 7.50 7.87
N HIS A 112 -6.19 6.19 7.65
CA HIS A 112 -6.23 5.19 8.73
C HIS A 112 -4.84 4.82 9.24
N ASP A 113 -3.78 4.90 8.41
CA ASP A 113 -2.52 4.20 8.63
C ASP A 113 -1.25 5.01 8.30
N SER A 114 -1.31 6.33 8.44
CA SER A 114 -0.20 7.21 8.02
C SER A 114 1.16 6.79 8.59
N ASP A 115 1.24 6.46 9.88
CA ASP A 115 2.48 6.08 10.54
C ASP A 115 2.82 4.60 10.30
N MET A 116 1.81 3.72 10.38
CA MET A 116 1.98 2.29 10.13
C MET A 116 2.44 2.00 8.70
N ALA A 117 1.92 2.72 7.70
CA ALA A 117 2.37 2.60 6.31
C ALA A 117 3.84 3.05 6.15
N CYS A 118 4.24 4.15 6.80
CA CYS A 118 5.62 4.62 6.80
C CYS A 118 6.57 3.58 7.43
N HIS A 119 6.20 3.04 8.61
CA HIS A 119 6.98 2.01 9.28
C HIS A 119 7.09 0.73 8.44
N LEU A 120 6.01 0.33 7.76
CA LEU A 120 6.03 -0.84 6.87
C LEU A 120 7.01 -0.63 5.71
N SER A 121 6.99 0.54 5.07
CA SER A 121 7.93 0.86 3.99
C SER A 121 9.38 0.78 4.46
N SER A 122 9.70 1.39 5.60
CA SER A 122 11.05 1.33 6.19
C SER A 122 11.48 -0.10 6.55
N CYS A 123 10.56 -0.91 7.08
CA CYS A 123 10.86 -2.33 7.35
C CYS A 123 11.13 -3.12 6.07
N LEU A 124 10.37 -2.89 5.00
CA LEU A 124 10.58 -3.56 3.72
C LEU A 124 11.89 -3.11 3.06
N GLU A 125 12.23 -1.83 3.14
CA GLU A 125 13.50 -1.30 2.65
C GLU A 125 14.69 -2.00 3.35
N ILE A 126 14.67 -2.09 4.68
CA ILE A 126 15.71 -2.78 5.45
C ILE A 126 15.74 -4.28 5.10
N LEU A 127 14.59 -4.92 4.96
CA LEU A 127 14.49 -6.35 4.63
C LEU A 127 15.12 -6.67 3.28
N TYR A 128 14.88 -5.82 2.29
CA TYR A 128 15.34 -6.01 0.90
C TYR A 128 16.60 -5.21 0.54
N GLN A 129 17.28 -4.56 1.49
CA GLN A 129 18.47 -3.75 1.23
C GLN A 129 19.61 -4.47 0.48
N LYS A 130 19.63 -5.82 0.51
CA LYS A 130 20.61 -6.66 -0.20
C LYS A 130 20.06 -7.34 -1.44
N GLU A 131 18.79 -7.12 -1.78
CA GLU A 131 18.16 -7.67 -2.97
C GLU A 131 17.98 -6.57 -4.04
N PRO A 132 18.91 -6.48 -5.01
CA PRO A 132 18.93 -5.37 -5.97
C PRO A 132 17.72 -5.35 -6.93
N ARG A 133 16.95 -6.43 -6.97
CA ARG A 133 15.75 -6.52 -7.80
C ARG A 133 14.52 -5.92 -7.14
N VAL A 134 14.59 -5.54 -5.86
CA VAL A 134 13.50 -4.91 -5.13
C VAL A 134 13.86 -3.46 -4.82
N ASN A 135 13.00 -2.55 -5.24
CA ASN A 135 13.09 -1.14 -4.88
C ASN A 135 11.84 -0.72 -4.12
N VAL A 136 12.01 -0.33 -2.86
CA VAL A 136 10.93 0.20 -2.03
C VAL A 136 11.02 1.72 -2.07
N LEU A 137 9.97 2.39 -2.55
CA LEU A 137 9.95 3.86 -2.59
C LEU A 137 9.87 4.44 -1.18
N GLU A 138 10.69 5.47 -0.91
CA GLU A 138 10.65 6.21 0.34
C GLU A 138 9.25 6.81 0.58
N ASN A 139 8.74 6.65 1.79
CA ASN A 139 7.37 7.04 2.15
C ASN A 139 7.34 8.19 3.17
N TYR A 140 7.94 9.34 2.83
CA TYR A 140 7.92 10.52 3.69
C TYR A 140 6.86 11.56 3.30
N SER A 141 6.23 11.38 2.13
CA SER A 141 5.20 12.27 1.58
C SER A 141 3.87 11.53 1.40
N LYS A 142 2.77 12.26 1.39
CA LYS A 142 1.47 11.73 0.95
C LYS A 142 1.38 11.55 -0.57
N PHE A 143 2.24 12.22 -1.32
CA PHE A 143 2.39 12.06 -2.75
C PHE A 143 3.66 11.29 -3.02
N LEU A 144 3.52 10.09 -3.54
CA LEU A 144 4.64 9.31 -4.08
C LEU A 144 4.60 9.38 -5.60
N HIS A 145 5.77 9.31 -6.22
CA HIS A 145 5.84 9.24 -7.67
C HIS A 145 6.83 8.15 -8.11
N TYR A 146 6.62 7.66 -9.31
CA TYR A 146 7.51 6.73 -9.97
C TYR A 146 7.63 7.10 -11.45
N GLU A 147 8.86 7.12 -11.94
CA GLU A 147 9.19 7.51 -13.30
C GLU A 147 9.54 6.28 -14.14
N TRP A 148 8.92 6.17 -15.29
CA TRP A 148 9.19 5.10 -16.25
C TRP A 148 9.27 5.64 -17.68
N GLY A 149 10.47 5.73 -18.23
CA GLY A 149 10.71 6.35 -19.54
C GLY A 149 10.24 7.79 -19.57
N ASN A 150 9.29 8.12 -20.43
CA ASN A 150 8.72 9.46 -20.54
C ASN A 150 7.46 9.68 -19.70
N ASN A 151 7.13 8.72 -18.84
CA ASN A 151 5.92 8.76 -18.01
C ASN A 151 6.29 9.03 -16.56
N MET A 152 5.53 9.90 -15.92
CA MET A 152 5.54 10.12 -14.48
C MET A 152 4.20 9.69 -13.90
N TRP A 153 4.23 8.80 -12.93
CA TRP A 153 3.07 8.26 -12.24
C TRP A 153 3.06 8.80 -10.83
N VAL A 154 1.98 9.46 -10.44
CA VAL A 154 1.83 10.03 -9.10
C VAL A 154 0.73 9.28 -8.36
N TYR A 155 1.00 8.95 -7.12
CA TYR A 155 0.14 8.15 -6.26
C TYR A 155 -0.23 8.96 -5.02
N HIS A 156 -1.51 8.98 -4.70
CA HIS A 156 -2.08 9.61 -3.51
C HIS A 156 -3.33 8.86 -3.08
N HIS A 157 -3.57 8.73 -1.79
CA HIS A 157 -4.75 8.02 -1.26
C HIS A 157 -6.08 8.70 -1.59
N GLY A 158 -6.09 10.03 -1.74
CA GLY A 158 -7.30 10.79 -2.06
C GLY A 158 -7.94 11.48 -0.85
N ASP A 159 -7.41 11.27 0.37
CA ASP A 159 -7.88 11.92 1.57
C ASP A 159 -7.54 13.42 1.60
N ARG A 160 -8.44 14.24 2.16
CA ARG A 160 -8.22 15.66 2.48
C ARG A 160 -7.75 16.55 1.33
N ILE A 161 -7.92 16.13 0.09
CA ILE A 161 -7.64 16.95 -1.09
C ILE A 161 -8.77 16.77 -2.11
N LYS A 162 -9.21 17.87 -2.70
CA LYS A 162 -10.19 17.81 -3.79
C LYS A 162 -9.51 17.41 -5.10
N PRO A 163 -10.15 16.65 -5.97
CA PRO A 163 -9.58 16.23 -7.26
C PRO A 163 -8.97 17.39 -8.06
N GLU A 164 -9.63 18.54 -8.07
CA GLU A 164 -9.19 19.74 -8.81
C GLU A 164 -7.87 20.33 -8.26
N GLN A 165 -7.54 20.03 -7.00
CA GLN A 165 -6.34 20.53 -6.32
C GLN A 165 -5.14 19.60 -6.48
N ILE A 166 -5.37 18.32 -6.85
CA ILE A 166 -4.31 17.30 -6.95
C ILE A 166 -3.25 17.77 -7.93
N LEU A 167 -3.65 18.15 -9.15
CA LEU A 167 -2.72 18.55 -10.20
C LEU A 167 -1.86 19.75 -9.78
N GLN A 168 -2.47 20.77 -9.18
CA GLN A 168 -1.75 21.96 -8.71
C GLN A 168 -0.75 21.62 -7.59
N THR A 169 -1.14 20.70 -6.70
CA THR A 169 -0.28 20.25 -5.60
C THR A 169 0.90 19.44 -6.15
N VAL A 170 0.68 18.59 -7.13
CA VAL A 170 1.73 17.82 -7.83
C VAL A 170 2.72 18.75 -8.51
N ILE A 171 2.25 19.69 -9.32
CA ILE A 171 3.09 20.66 -10.03
C ILE A 171 3.94 21.45 -9.02
N LYS A 172 3.34 21.91 -7.92
CA LYS A 172 4.06 22.71 -6.90
C LYS A 172 5.13 21.92 -6.15
N ASN A 173 4.89 20.66 -5.85
CA ASN A 173 5.77 19.86 -5.00
C ASN A 173 6.77 18.99 -5.78
N LEU A 174 6.51 18.74 -7.06
CA LEU A 174 7.31 17.90 -7.96
C LEU A 174 7.61 18.65 -9.27
N ASP A 175 7.98 19.95 -9.18
CA ASP A 175 8.15 20.84 -10.35
C ASP A 175 9.23 20.34 -11.31
N ASN A 176 10.36 19.89 -10.79
CA ASN A 176 11.46 19.36 -11.60
C ASN A 176 11.05 18.08 -12.35
N GLU A 177 10.46 17.11 -11.62
CA GLU A 177 9.99 15.85 -12.17
C GLU A 177 8.84 16.09 -13.14
N TRP A 178 7.91 17.00 -12.79
CA TRP A 178 6.79 17.37 -13.64
C TRP A 178 7.26 17.97 -14.96
N SER A 179 8.23 18.88 -14.95
CA SER A 179 8.71 19.58 -16.14
C SER A 179 9.53 18.68 -17.05
N SER A 180 10.21 17.67 -16.50
CA SER A 180 11.07 16.74 -17.25
C SER A 180 10.29 15.65 -18.03
N HIS A 181 9.02 15.40 -17.67
CA HIS A 181 8.23 14.32 -18.27
C HIS A 181 7.18 14.83 -19.24
N LYS A 182 7.03 14.13 -20.38
CA LYS A 182 6.03 14.46 -21.42
C LYS A 182 4.64 13.90 -21.10
N ASN A 183 4.59 12.74 -20.44
CA ASN A 183 3.35 12.04 -20.08
C ASN A 183 3.20 11.98 -18.55
N ARG A 184 2.06 12.44 -18.05
CA ARG A 184 1.77 12.60 -16.62
C ARG A 184 0.36 12.16 -16.30
#